data_0755a02a32dcb78074791d7468c8e6c7
#
_entry.id   0755a02a32dcb78074791d7468c8e6c7
#
_cell.length_a   1.000
_cell.length_b   1.000
_cell.length_c   1.000
_cell.angle_alpha   90.00
_cell.angle_beta   90.00
_cell.angle_gamma   90.00
#
_symmetry.space_group_name_H-M   'P 1'
#
loop_
_entity.id
_entity.type
_entity.pdbx_description
1 polymer ?
#
loop_
_entity_poly.entity_id
_entity_poly.type
_entity_poly.pdbx_seq_one_letter_code
_entity_poly.pdbx_strand_id
1 'polypeptide(L)'
;MTESEVIIVGGGPAGSSCARELGRLGVGCLVLDSESFPREKLCGGWLTPETVADLELDPQTYPHGFLTFEQLRIHLYGLDFSLKTTQHSIRRYEFDAWLLERSGAPVET
;
A
#
# COMPACT_ATOMS: atom_id res chain seq x y z
N MET A 1 10.94 22.06 16.69
CA MET A 1 10.51 22.29 15.28
C MET A 1 11.17 21.25 14.41
N THR A 2 10.39 20.58 13.59
CA THR A 2 10.92 19.57 12.66
C THR A 2 11.22 20.23 11.31
N GLU A 3 12.44 20.09 10.84
CA GLU A 3 12.81 20.53 9.50
C GLU A 3 12.97 19.31 8.61
N SER A 4 12.44 19.40 7.41
CA SER A 4 12.55 18.35 6.41
C SER A 4 12.67 18.96 5.03
N GLU A 5 13.44 18.31 4.18
CA GLU A 5 13.62 18.75 2.80
C GLU A 5 12.34 18.57 1.97
N VAL A 6 11.56 17.56 2.31
CA VAL A 6 10.32 17.21 1.61
C VAL A 6 9.21 16.99 2.62
N ILE A 7 8.04 17.53 2.32
CA ILE A 7 6.81 17.25 3.07
C ILE A 7 5.88 16.48 2.16
N ILE A 8 5.42 15.32 2.66
CA ILE A 8 4.47 14.46 1.95
C ILE A 8 3.12 14.58 2.64
N VAL A 9 2.11 14.98 1.91
CA VAL A 9 0.75 15.09 2.44
C VAL A 9 -0.02 13.83 2.02
N GLY A 10 -0.37 13.03 2.99
CA GLY A 10 -1.05 11.75 2.82
C GLY A 10 -0.13 10.57 3.08
N GLY A 11 -0.46 9.78 4.09
CA GLY A 11 0.31 8.60 4.53
C GLY A 11 -0.19 7.28 3.94
N GLY A 12 -1.01 7.30 2.91
CA GLY A 12 -1.45 6.10 2.21
C GLY A 12 -0.33 5.46 1.39
N PRO A 13 -0.64 4.47 0.54
CA PRO A 13 0.38 3.73 -0.22
C PRO A 13 1.28 4.61 -1.09
N ALA A 14 0.73 5.65 -1.71
CA ALA A 14 1.52 6.56 -2.53
C ALA A 14 2.51 7.37 -1.68
N GLY A 15 2.04 7.98 -0.61
CA GLY A 15 2.87 8.80 0.27
C GLY A 15 3.92 7.97 1.01
N SER A 16 3.55 6.82 1.53
CA SER A 16 4.48 5.93 2.22
C SER A 16 5.55 5.37 1.28
N SER A 17 5.19 5.07 0.04
CA SER A 17 6.15 4.61 -0.98
C SER A 17 7.13 5.72 -1.35
N CYS A 18 6.63 6.94 -1.52
CA CYS A 18 7.46 8.10 -1.76
C CYS A 18 8.45 8.32 -0.61
N ALA A 19 7.96 8.28 0.64
CA ALA A 19 8.79 8.43 1.82
C ALA A 19 9.89 7.35 1.90
N ARG A 20 9.55 6.11 1.57
CA ARG A 20 10.50 5.01 1.55
C ARG A 20 11.63 5.25 0.53
N GLU A 21 11.27 5.66 -0.67
CA GLU A 21 12.26 5.93 -1.71
C GLU A 21 13.14 7.14 -1.37
N LEU A 22 12.57 8.18 -0.82
CA LEU A 22 13.34 9.34 -0.35
C LEU A 22 14.33 8.92 0.74
N GLY A 23 13.90 8.06 1.66
CA GLY A 23 14.79 7.52 2.70
C GLY A 23 15.96 6.74 2.13
N ARG A 24 15.74 5.96 1.08
CA ARG A 24 16.81 5.24 0.37
C ARG A 24 17.80 6.17 -0.30
N LEU A 25 17.34 7.33 -0.73
CA LEU A 25 18.17 8.35 -1.37
C LEU A 25 18.82 9.30 -0.36
N GLY A 26 18.58 9.10 0.94
CA GLY A 26 19.14 9.95 1.98
C GLY A 26 18.46 11.32 2.11
N VAL A 27 17.26 11.47 1.57
CA VAL A 27 16.51 12.73 1.62
C VAL A 27 15.55 12.70 2.81
N GLY A 28 15.64 13.70 3.69
CA GLY A 28 14.77 13.82 4.84
C GLY A 28 13.35 14.23 4.43
N CYS A 29 12.34 13.54 4.95
CA CYS A 29 10.96 13.88 4.69
C CYS A 29 10.11 13.77 5.95
N LEU A 30 8.97 14.47 5.92
CA LEU A 30 7.95 14.41 6.95
C LEU A 30 6.63 14.07 6.27
N VAL A 31 5.92 13.08 6.79
CA VAL A 31 4.60 12.71 6.30
C VAL A 31 3.54 13.36 7.19
N LEU A 32 2.60 14.05 6.57
CA LEU A 32 1.43 14.63 7.25
C LEU A 32 0.19 13.88 6.81
N ASP A 33 -0.64 13.48 7.76
CA ASP A 33 -1.93 12.86 7.48
C ASP A 33 -2.94 13.29 8.52
N SER A 34 -4.18 13.49 8.12
CA SER A 34 -5.26 13.87 9.04
C SER A 34 -5.68 12.72 9.95
N GLU A 35 -5.35 11.50 9.60
CA GLU A 35 -5.71 10.30 10.33
C GLU A 35 -4.50 9.69 11.04
N SER A 36 -4.75 9.05 12.17
CA SER A 36 -3.76 8.21 12.84
C SER A 36 -3.88 6.79 12.31
N PHE A 37 -2.75 6.19 11.95
CA PHE A 37 -2.73 4.82 11.41
C PHE A 37 -2.59 3.80 12.54
N PRO A 38 -3.20 2.62 12.44
CA PRO A 38 -4.03 2.16 11.32
C PRO A 38 -5.39 2.88 11.27
N ARG A 39 -5.93 3.01 10.06
CA ARG A 39 -7.23 3.65 9.83
C ARG A 39 -8.02 2.91 8.76
N GLU A 40 -9.33 2.99 8.80
CA GLU A 40 -10.20 2.42 7.78
C GLU A 40 -10.02 3.14 6.44
N LYS A 41 -10.04 2.37 5.36
CA LYS A 41 -10.04 2.90 3.99
C LYS A 41 -11.02 2.10 3.15
N LEU A 42 -11.97 2.78 2.56
CA LEU A 42 -12.97 2.15 1.71
C LEU A 42 -12.34 1.69 0.40
N CYS A 43 -11.95 0.42 0.34
CA CYS A 43 -11.28 -0.17 -0.81
C CYS A 43 -11.34 -1.70 -0.71
N GLY A 44 -11.42 -2.37 -1.86
CA GLY A 44 -11.40 -3.83 -1.91
C GLY A 44 -10.04 -4.46 -1.65
N GLY A 45 -8.98 -3.67 -1.64
CA GLY A 45 -7.63 -4.17 -1.33
C GLY A 45 -7.00 -4.98 -2.45
N TRP A 46 -7.40 -4.76 -3.68
CA TRP A 46 -6.85 -5.49 -4.82
C TRP A 46 -5.48 -4.95 -5.20
N LEU A 47 -4.51 -5.86 -5.27
CA LEU A 47 -3.14 -5.59 -5.72
C LEU A 47 -2.83 -6.41 -6.97
N THR A 48 -2.28 -5.75 -7.98
CA THR A 48 -1.74 -6.44 -9.17
C THR A 48 -0.35 -6.99 -8.88
N PRO A 49 0.12 -8.00 -9.63
CA PRO A 49 1.50 -8.49 -9.50
C PRO A 49 2.54 -7.39 -9.70
N GLU A 50 2.28 -6.46 -10.61
CA GLU A 50 3.16 -5.32 -10.86
C GLU A 50 3.29 -4.42 -9.65
N THR A 51 2.17 -4.16 -8.98
CA THR A 51 2.17 -3.36 -7.74
C THR A 51 2.95 -4.05 -6.64
N VAL A 52 2.77 -5.36 -6.49
CA VAL A 52 3.51 -6.17 -5.50
C VAL A 52 5.02 -6.08 -5.76
N ALA A 53 5.42 -6.18 -7.03
CA ALA A 53 6.82 -6.06 -7.41
C ALA A 53 7.38 -4.65 -7.17
N ASP A 54 6.64 -3.62 -7.56
CA ASP A 54 7.06 -2.23 -7.39
C ASP A 54 7.21 -1.85 -5.91
N LEU A 55 6.35 -2.38 -5.06
CA LEU A 55 6.42 -2.18 -3.62
C LEU A 55 7.50 -3.06 -2.95
N GLU A 56 8.13 -3.94 -3.71
CA GLU A 56 9.06 -4.93 -3.15
C GLU A 56 8.42 -5.69 -1.98
N LEU A 57 7.18 -6.11 -2.18
CA LEU A 57 6.40 -6.79 -1.17
C LEU A 57 6.64 -8.29 -1.25
N ASP A 58 7.18 -8.87 -0.18
CA ASP A 58 7.38 -10.30 -0.06
C ASP A 58 6.20 -10.90 0.74
N PRO A 59 5.35 -11.72 0.12
CA PRO A 59 4.23 -12.34 0.83
C PRO A 59 4.65 -13.20 2.02
N GLN A 60 5.87 -13.72 2.01
CA GLN A 60 6.36 -14.57 3.10
C GLN A 60 6.78 -13.78 4.34
N THR A 61 7.19 -12.52 4.16
CA THR A 61 7.62 -11.67 5.27
C THR A 61 6.56 -10.66 5.68
N TYR A 62 5.57 -10.40 4.83
CA TYR A 62 4.45 -9.52 5.16
C TYR A 62 3.63 -10.15 6.30
N PRO A 63 3.48 -9.45 7.45
CA PRO A 63 2.97 -10.07 8.68
C PRO A 63 1.45 -10.18 8.78
N HIS A 64 0.72 -9.72 7.79
CA HIS A 64 -0.74 -9.71 7.79
C HIS A 64 -1.33 -10.57 6.67
N GLY A 65 -2.64 -10.58 6.54
CA GLY A 65 -3.34 -11.37 5.54
C GLY A 65 -3.00 -10.97 4.11
N PHE A 66 -2.58 -11.92 3.31
CA PHE A 66 -2.24 -11.75 1.91
C PHE A 66 -2.83 -12.92 1.13
N LEU A 67 -3.80 -12.62 0.27
CA LEU A 67 -4.47 -13.63 -0.53
C LEU A 67 -4.02 -13.55 -1.97
N THR A 68 -3.81 -14.70 -2.59
CA THR A 68 -3.53 -14.81 -4.01
C THR A 68 -4.64 -15.61 -4.67
N PHE A 69 -5.18 -15.10 -5.75
CA PHE A 69 -6.17 -15.81 -6.55
C PHE A 69 -5.72 -15.81 -8.02
N GLU A 70 -6.07 -16.89 -8.72
CA GLU A 70 -5.57 -17.13 -10.08
C GLU A 70 -6.68 -17.09 -11.12
N GLN A 71 -7.88 -16.73 -10.73
CA GLN A 71 -9.04 -16.70 -11.61
C GLN A 71 -9.98 -15.55 -11.23
N LEU A 72 -10.37 -14.78 -12.23
CA LEU A 72 -11.45 -13.80 -12.12
C LEU A 72 -12.67 -14.32 -12.85
N ARG A 73 -13.79 -14.39 -12.16
CA ARG A 73 -15.07 -14.74 -12.75
C ARG A 73 -15.85 -13.48 -13.02
N ILE A 74 -16.27 -13.32 -14.28
CA ILE A 74 -16.92 -12.09 -14.72
C ILE A 74 -18.34 -12.42 -15.16
N HIS A 75 -19.30 -11.71 -14.57
CA HIS A 75 -20.71 -11.76 -14.93
C HIS A 75 -21.09 -10.40 -15.53
N LEU A 76 -21.40 -10.36 -16.80
CA LEU A 76 -21.71 -9.12 -17.50
C LEU A 76 -22.84 -9.35 -18.50
N TYR A 77 -23.97 -8.67 -18.30
CA TYR A 77 -25.13 -8.72 -19.20
C TYR A 77 -25.54 -10.15 -19.58
N GLY A 78 -25.62 -11.05 -18.61
CA GLY A 78 -25.98 -12.45 -18.82
C GLY A 78 -24.85 -13.33 -19.36
N LEU A 79 -23.70 -12.76 -19.64
CA LEU A 79 -22.49 -13.51 -19.97
C LEU A 79 -21.74 -13.86 -18.68
N ASP A 80 -21.28 -15.10 -18.63
CA ASP A 80 -20.52 -15.63 -17.49
C ASP A 80 -19.25 -16.27 -18.03
N PHE A 81 -18.10 -15.70 -17.69
CA PHE A 81 -16.81 -16.21 -18.14
C PHE A 81 -15.73 -15.99 -17.10
N SER A 82 -14.67 -16.78 -17.20
CA SER A 82 -13.52 -16.70 -16.30
C SER A 82 -12.27 -16.32 -17.04
N LEU A 83 -11.46 -15.48 -16.40
CA LEU A 83 -10.13 -15.12 -16.88
C LEU A 83 -9.08 -15.74 -15.94
N LYS A 84 -8.10 -16.39 -16.52
CA LYS A 84 -6.92 -16.82 -15.77
C LYS A 84 -5.99 -15.64 -15.58
N THR A 85 -5.75 -15.28 -14.33
CA THR A 85 -4.86 -14.17 -13.99
C THR A 85 -4.42 -14.32 -12.54
N THR A 86 -3.18 -14.00 -12.26
CA THR A 86 -2.69 -13.98 -10.87
C THR A 86 -2.90 -12.60 -10.30
N GLN A 87 -3.68 -12.50 -9.24
CA GLN A 87 -3.98 -11.25 -8.57
C GLN A 87 -3.90 -11.47 -7.06
N HIS A 88 -3.81 -10.37 -6.31
CA HIS A 88 -3.64 -10.43 -4.87
C HIS A 88 -4.64 -9.51 -4.17
N SER A 89 -4.88 -9.79 -2.89
CA SER A 89 -5.76 -8.99 -2.05
C SER A 89 -5.21 -8.88 -0.64
N ILE A 90 -5.32 -7.69 -0.09
CA ILE A 90 -4.93 -7.36 1.29
C ILE A 90 -6.04 -6.53 1.93
N ARG A 91 -5.94 -6.33 3.24
CA ARG A 91 -6.79 -5.37 3.94
C ARG A 91 -6.06 -4.05 4.09
N ARG A 92 -6.66 -2.98 3.60
CA ARG A 92 -6.06 -1.64 3.63
C ARG A 92 -5.82 -1.15 5.06
N TYR A 93 -6.65 -1.54 6.02
CA TYR A 93 -6.49 -1.16 7.41
C TYR A 93 -5.08 -1.47 7.94
N GLU A 94 -4.65 -2.68 7.76
CA GLU A 94 -3.34 -3.16 8.23
C GLU A 94 -2.21 -2.90 7.23
N PHE A 95 -2.51 -2.96 5.95
CA PHE A 95 -1.54 -2.78 4.87
C PHE A 95 -0.97 -1.38 4.83
N ASP A 96 -1.83 -0.38 4.87
CA ASP A 96 -1.42 1.03 4.80
C ASP A 96 -0.56 1.41 6.01
N ALA A 97 -0.93 0.94 7.21
CA ALA A 97 -0.16 1.17 8.42
C ALA A 97 1.22 0.51 8.34
N TRP A 98 1.27 -0.70 7.82
CA TRP A 98 2.53 -1.43 7.64
C TRP A 98 3.46 -0.74 6.64
N LEU A 99 2.92 -0.27 5.51
CA LEU A 99 3.71 0.48 4.53
C LEU A 99 4.29 1.76 5.11
N LEU A 100 3.47 2.48 5.89
CA LEU A 100 3.89 3.72 6.51
C LEU A 100 4.99 3.48 7.54
N GLU A 101 4.84 2.48 8.38
CA GLU A 101 5.85 2.09 9.35
C GLU A 101 7.14 1.64 8.64
N ARG A 102 7.04 0.84 7.60
CA ARG A 102 8.18 0.38 6.80
C ARG A 102 8.97 1.54 6.19
N SER A 103 8.31 2.63 5.88
CA SER A 103 8.96 3.80 5.28
C SER A 103 10.00 4.43 6.20
N GLY A 104 9.86 4.26 7.52
CA GLY A 104 10.75 4.83 8.51
C GLY A 104 10.66 6.34 8.66
N ALA A 105 9.77 7.00 7.93
CA ALA A 105 9.62 8.45 7.97
C ALA A 105 8.84 8.89 9.22
N PRO A 106 9.15 10.07 9.78
CA PRO A 106 8.32 10.65 10.82
C PRO A 106 6.96 11.04 10.25
N VAL A 107 5.92 10.84 11.07
CA VAL A 107 4.53 11.10 10.69
C VAL A 107 3.91 12.02 11.72
N GLU A 108 3.22 13.05 11.24
CA GLU A 108 2.45 13.96 12.08
C GLU A 108 1.01 14.07 11.56
N THR A 109 0.07 14.16 12.48
CA THR A 109 -1.36 14.35 12.18
C THR A 109 -1.79 15.80 12.35
#